data_a5db31d21f0d105579f8586147201d1f
#
_entry.id   a5db31d21f0d105579f8586147201d1f
#
_cell.length_a   1.000
_cell.length_b   1.000
_cell.length_c   1.000
_cell.angle_alpha   90.00
_cell.angle_beta   90.00
_cell.angle_gamma   90.00
#
_symmetry.space_group_name_H-M   'P 1'
#
loop_
_entity.id
_entity.type
_entity.pdbx_description
1 polymer ?
#
loop_
_entity_poly.entity_id
_entity_poly.type
_entity_poly.pdbx_seq_one_letter_code
_entity_poly.pdbx_strand_id
1 'polypeptide(L)'
;MFAIENIGQEVRKGQVVARLSDAALREKIAHSRAKLEKAEFQYQAILMGQGYKHDNLDAAPENIKKMALISSGYNEARAELHELEHELSYCTITAPISGYVIKIQNTLYGMAKPGEALFYIVDVEHLKVSFDVLENEVPRYWDGAILTVSTVAFPSEQHPATSSAVGAVDDNGMVHVEATLKPHPHLAPGMTAFVTVQSLPPSNP
;
A
#
# COMPACT_ATOMS: atom_id res chain seq x y z
N MET A 1 -3.69 1.85 -18.77
CA MET A 1 -4.81 0.86 -18.91
C MET A 1 -5.25 0.48 -17.50
N PHE A 2 -6.52 0.68 -17.14
CA PHE A 2 -7.05 0.22 -15.86
C PHE A 2 -7.39 -1.27 -15.94
N ALA A 3 -7.07 -2.03 -14.91
CA ALA A 3 -7.49 -3.42 -14.75
C ALA A 3 -8.82 -3.51 -13.96
N ILE A 4 -9.27 -2.38 -13.38
CA ILE A 4 -10.52 -2.23 -12.65
C ILE A 4 -11.37 -1.21 -13.39
N GLU A 5 -12.58 -1.60 -13.75
CA GLU A 5 -13.48 -0.78 -14.57
C GLU A 5 -14.71 -0.31 -13.78
N ASN A 6 -15.03 -0.94 -12.64
CA ASN A 6 -16.28 -0.70 -11.94
C ASN A 6 -16.08 -0.36 -10.47
N ILE A 7 -16.85 0.60 -9.98
CA ILE A 7 -17.05 0.84 -8.55
C ILE A 7 -17.81 -0.38 -7.98
N GLY A 8 -17.44 -0.80 -6.76
CA GLY A 8 -17.98 -2.00 -6.10
C GLY A 8 -17.23 -3.29 -6.44
N GLN A 9 -16.20 -3.23 -7.29
CA GLN A 9 -15.38 -4.40 -7.59
C GLN A 9 -14.49 -4.75 -6.40
N GLU A 10 -14.48 -6.03 -6.03
CA GLU A 10 -13.57 -6.58 -5.03
C GLU A 10 -12.15 -6.70 -5.60
N VAL A 11 -11.18 -6.34 -4.78
CA VAL A 11 -9.75 -6.46 -5.09
C VAL A 11 -8.99 -7.09 -3.94
N ARG A 12 -7.93 -7.83 -4.26
CA ARG A 12 -7.04 -8.43 -3.28
C ARG A 12 -5.75 -7.64 -3.16
N LYS A 13 -5.17 -7.61 -1.99
CA LYS A 13 -3.84 -7.02 -1.77
C LYS A 13 -2.83 -7.57 -2.78
N GLY A 14 -2.10 -6.67 -3.47
CA GLY A 14 -1.15 -7.01 -4.52
C GLY A 14 -1.76 -7.20 -5.91
N GLN A 15 -3.09 -7.23 -6.05
CA GLN A 15 -3.75 -7.30 -7.36
C GLN A 15 -3.47 -6.03 -8.16
N VAL A 16 -3.14 -6.18 -9.45
CA VAL A 16 -2.94 -5.04 -10.35
C VAL A 16 -4.26 -4.31 -10.56
N VAL A 17 -4.28 -3.03 -10.23
CA VAL A 17 -5.45 -2.15 -10.35
C VAL A 17 -5.35 -1.20 -11.54
N ALA A 18 -4.13 -0.79 -11.90
CA ALA A 18 -3.88 0.02 -13.08
C ALA A 18 -2.47 -0.21 -13.64
N ARG A 19 -2.30 0.15 -14.91
CA ARG A 19 -0.99 0.25 -15.55
C ARG A 19 -0.86 1.61 -16.21
N LEU A 20 0.21 2.31 -15.90
CA LEU A 20 0.59 3.54 -16.57
C LEU A 20 1.25 3.22 -17.91
N SER A 21 1.32 4.21 -18.81
CA SER A 21 2.05 4.05 -20.07
C SER A 21 3.56 4.00 -19.77
N ASP A 22 4.19 2.92 -20.18
CA ASP A 22 5.60 2.64 -19.90
C ASP A 22 6.48 2.61 -21.17
N ALA A 23 5.93 2.93 -22.35
CA ALA A 23 6.61 2.81 -23.63
C ALA A 23 7.92 3.62 -23.68
N ALA A 24 7.86 4.91 -23.32
CA ALA A 24 9.04 5.77 -23.30
C ALA A 24 10.09 5.31 -22.28
N LEU A 25 9.65 4.74 -21.16
CA LEU A 25 10.55 4.22 -20.13
C LEU A 25 11.23 2.94 -20.58
N ARG A 26 10.52 2.05 -21.28
CA ARG A 26 11.11 0.85 -21.89
C ARG A 26 12.17 1.18 -22.93
N GLU A 27 11.98 2.23 -23.72
CA GLU A 27 12.99 2.72 -24.67
C GLU A 27 14.26 3.22 -23.93
N LYS A 28 14.09 3.98 -22.86
CA LYS A 28 15.21 4.42 -22.01
C LYS A 28 15.97 3.23 -21.41
N ILE A 29 15.25 2.22 -20.91
CA ILE A 29 15.84 0.99 -20.37
C ILE A 29 16.63 0.26 -21.44
N ALA A 30 16.10 0.13 -22.66
CA ALA A 30 16.81 -0.52 -23.76
C ALA A 30 18.14 0.22 -24.09
N HIS A 31 18.09 1.56 -24.10
CA HIS A 31 19.30 2.38 -24.31
C HIS A 31 20.31 2.22 -23.15
N SER A 32 19.84 2.26 -21.91
CA SER A 32 20.70 2.09 -20.73
C SER A 32 21.31 0.68 -20.66
N ARG A 33 20.61 -0.37 -21.10
CA ARG A 33 21.15 -1.73 -21.21
C ARG A 33 22.30 -1.79 -22.23
N ALA A 34 22.15 -1.17 -23.40
CA ALA A 34 23.23 -1.09 -24.39
C ALA A 34 24.45 -0.31 -23.86
N LYS A 35 24.21 0.73 -23.04
CA LYS A 35 25.27 1.48 -22.36
C LYS A 35 26.01 0.62 -21.34
N LEU A 36 25.28 -0.18 -20.55
CA LEU A 36 25.86 -1.12 -19.58
C LEU A 36 26.69 -2.19 -20.29
N GLU A 37 26.18 -2.78 -21.36
CA GLU A 37 26.90 -3.76 -22.16
C GLU A 37 28.24 -3.19 -22.72
N LYS A 38 28.21 -1.97 -23.24
CA LYS A 38 29.42 -1.27 -23.67
C LYS A 38 30.42 -1.09 -22.53
N ALA A 39 29.94 -0.68 -21.35
CA ALA A 39 30.76 -0.49 -20.16
C ALA A 39 31.38 -1.82 -19.68
N GLU A 40 30.66 -2.91 -19.80
CA GLU A 40 31.14 -4.26 -19.50
C GLU A 40 32.25 -4.71 -20.43
N PHE A 41 32.12 -4.49 -21.74
CA PHE A 41 33.20 -4.73 -22.68
C PHE A 41 34.43 -3.88 -22.37
N GLN A 42 34.25 -2.62 -22.00
CA GLN A 42 35.36 -1.75 -21.59
C GLN A 42 36.03 -2.25 -20.31
N TYR A 43 35.28 -2.72 -19.32
CA TYR A 43 35.80 -3.32 -18.12
C TYR A 43 36.69 -4.55 -18.45
N GLN A 44 36.17 -5.46 -19.27
CA GLN A 44 36.93 -6.63 -19.71
C GLN A 44 38.19 -6.26 -20.47
N ALA A 45 38.10 -5.28 -21.40
CA ALA A 45 39.26 -4.79 -22.17
C ALA A 45 40.34 -4.19 -21.28
N ILE A 46 39.97 -3.46 -20.23
CA ILE A 46 40.93 -2.90 -19.26
C ILE A 46 41.66 -4.04 -18.53
N LEU A 47 40.94 -5.07 -18.05
CA LEU A 47 41.58 -6.21 -17.38
C LEU A 47 42.51 -6.98 -18.33
N MET A 48 42.08 -7.20 -19.58
CA MET A 48 42.94 -7.84 -20.58
C MET A 48 44.21 -7.00 -20.89
N GLY A 49 44.07 -5.67 -20.91
CA GLY A 49 45.19 -4.76 -21.05
C GLY A 49 46.21 -4.82 -19.89
N GLN A 50 45.79 -5.28 -18.74
CA GLN A 50 46.62 -5.55 -17.55
C GLN A 50 47.24 -6.98 -17.55
N GLY A 51 47.01 -7.75 -18.62
CA GLY A 51 47.61 -9.06 -18.82
C GLY A 51 46.73 -10.25 -18.33
N TYR A 52 45.49 -10.01 -17.92
CA TYR A 52 44.57 -11.08 -17.57
C TYR A 52 43.90 -11.65 -18.82
N LYS A 53 43.76 -12.96 -18.91
CA LYS A 53 43.10 -13.64 -20.03
C LYS A 53 41.59 -13.56 -19.90
N HIS A 54 40.88 -13.52 -21.04
CA HIS A 54 39.42 -13.46 -21.10
C HIS A 54 38.73 -14.60 -20.32
N ASP A 55 39.31 -15.80 -20.31
CA ASP A 55 38.82 -16.97 -19.62
C ASP A 55 39.11 -16.97 -18.10
N ASN A 56 39.90 -16.01 -17.61
CA ASN A 56 40.35 -15.94 -16.23
C ASN A 56 40.44 -14.48 -15.71
N LEU A 57 39.45 -13.65 -16.02
CA LEU A 57 39.39 -12.26 -15.52
C LEU A 57 39.18 -12.20 -14.00
N ASP A 58 38.58 -13.23 -13.43
CA ASP A 58 38.35 -13.33 -11.98
C ASP A 58 39.64 -13.46 -11.16
N ALA A 59 40.75 -13.87 -11.79
CA ALA A 59 42.05 -13.92 -11.13
C ALA A 59 42.68 -12.53 -10.88
N ALA A 60 42.09 -11.46 -11.43
CA ALA A 60 42.56 -10.11 -11.16
C ALA A 60 42.38 -9.72 -9.69
N PRO A 61 43.39 -9.11 -9.05
CA PRO A 61 43.26 -8.59 -7.71
C PRO A 61 42.11 -7.58 -7.56
N GLU A 62 41.48 -7.53 -6.40
CA GLU A 62 40.30 -6.68 -6.12
C GLU A 62 40.55 -5.19 -6.37
N ASN A 63 41.74 -4.69 -6.10
CA ASN A 63 42.15 -3.29 -6.39
C ASN A 63 42.13 -2.99 -7.89
N ILE A 64 42.59 -3.94 -8.71
CA ILE A 64 42.62 -3.79 -10.19
C ILE A 64 41.19 -3.89 -10.74
N LYS A 65 40.40 -4.84 -10.28
CA LYS A 65 38.99 -4.96 -10.65
C LYS A 65 38.21 -3.65 -10.30
N LYS A 66 38.43 -3.12 -9.12
CA LYS A 66 37.79 -1.89 -8.67
C LYS A 66 38.18 -0.68 -9.53
N MET A 67 39.45 -0.56 -9.87
CA MET A 67 39.90 0.47 -10.80
C MET A 67 39.30 0.31 -12.21
N ALA A 68 39.25 -0.91 -12.72
CA ALA A 68 38.63 -1.20 -14.01
C ALA A 68 37.13 -0.90 -14.04
N LEU A 69 36.39 -1.24 -12.98
CA LEU A 69 34.95 -0.91 -12.83
C LEU A 69 34.72 0.61 -12.87
N ILE A 70 35.54 1.38 -12.17
CA ILE A 70 35.45 2.84 -12.16
C ILE A 70 35.80 3.42 -13.54
N SER A 71 36.90 2.97 -14.12
CA SER A 71 37.41 3.53 -15.40
C SER A 71 36.55 3.17 -16.62
N SER A 72 35.81 2.05 -16.56
CA SER A 72 34.85 1.64 -17.59
C SER A 72 33.50 2.36 -17.52
N GLY A 73 33.19 3.01 -16.41
CA GLY A 73 31.87 3.54 -16.16
C GLY A 73 30.79 2.47 -15.89
N TYR A 74 31.22 1.23 -15.58
CA TYR A 74 30.29 0.12 -15.35
C TYR A 74 29.33 0.37 -14.19
N ASN A 75 29.86 0.91 -13.09
CA ASN A 75 29.04 1.17 -11.89
C ASN A 75 27.98 2.24 -12.17
N GLU A 76 28.32 3.30 -12.90
CA GLU A 76 27.38 4.36 -13.27
C GLU A 76 26.30 3.82 -14.21
N ALA A 77 26.68 3.07 -15.24
CA ALA A 77 25.72 2.49 -16.19
C ALA A 77 24.78 1.49 -15.52
N ARG A 78 25.28 0.69 -14.57
CA ARG A 78 24.49 -0.24 -13.78
C ARG A 78 23.51 0.47 -12.86
N ALA A 79 23.96 1.55 -12.21
CA ALA A 79 23.11 2.34 -11.32
C ALA A 79 21.97 3.00 -12.10
N GLU A 80 22.28 3.60 -13.26
CA GLU A 80 21.28 4.22 -14.15
C GLU A 80 20.24 3.20 -14.62
N LEU A 81 20.66 2.00 -15.03
CA LEU A 81 19.74 0.94 -15.42
C LEU A 81 18.83 0.53 -14.26
N HIS A 82 19.39 0.34 -13.06
CA HIS A 82 18.63 -0.04 -11.88
C HIS A 82 17.58 1.01 -11.51
N GLU A 83 17.91 2.30 -11.60
CA GLU A 83 16.97 3.40 -11.36
C GLU A 83 15.78 3.35 -12.33
N LEU A 84 16.06 3.19 -13.63
CA LEU A 84 15.01 3.08 -14.66
C LEU A 84 14.14 1.83 -14.49
N GLU A 85 14.71 0.68 -14.10
CA GLU A 85 13.96 -0.54 -13.82
C GLU A 85 13.08 -0.36 -12.56
N HIS A 86 13.54 0.39 -11.58
CA HIS A 86 12.74 0.74 -10.41
C HIS A 86 11.57 1.68 -10.78
N GLU A 87 11.82 2.70 -11.61
CA GLU A 87 10.73 3.54 -12.15
C GLU A 87 9.70 2.71 -12.91
N LEU A 88 10.15 1.70 -13.70
CA LEU A 88 9.24 0.81 -14.43
C LEU A 88 8.32 0.03 -13.49
N SER A 89 8.82 -0.36 -12.33
CA SER A 89 8.01 -1.07 -11.34
C SER A 89 6.81 -0.23 -10.87
N TYR A 90 6.95 1.08 -10.79
CA TYR A 90 5.88 2.01 -10.41
C TYR A 90 4.83 2.23 -11.52
N CYS A 91 5.12 1.83 -12.76
CA CYS A 91 4.11 1.86 -13.82
C CYS A 91 3.02 0.80 -13.62
N THR A 92 3.22 -0.18 -12.74
CA THR A 92 2.21 -1.17 -12.37
C THR A 92 1.69 -0.84 -10.98
N ILE A 93 0.45 -0.37 -10.91
CA ILE A 93 -0.20 0.01 -9.65
C ILE A 93 -0.98 -1.18 -9.11
N THR A 94 -0.69 -1.56 -7.87
CA THR A 94 -1.35 -2.67 -7.19
C THR A 94 -2.17 -2.18 -6.00
N ALA A 95 -3.20 -2.94 -5.63
CA ALA A 95 -4.00 -2.67 -4.45
C ALA A 95 -3.15 -2.87 -3.16
N PRO A 96 -3.06 -1.86 -2.28
CA PRO A 96 -2.29 -1.96 -1.05
C PRO A 96 -2.96 -2.85 0.01
N ILE A 97 -4.27 -2.97 -0.06
CA ILE A 97 -5.12 -3.78 0.83
C ILE A 97 -6.12 -4.58 0.00
N SER A 98 -6.69 -5.64 0.58
CA SER A 98 -7.90 -6.28 0.05
C SER A 98 -9.12 -5.46 0.42
N GLY A 99 -10.16 -5.43 -0.43
CA GLY A 99 -11.37 -4.67 -0.16
C GLY A 99 -12.16 -4.35 -1.41
N TYR A 100 -12.99 -3.34 -1.37
CA TYR A 100 -13.83 -2.91 -2.47
C TYR A 100 -13.43 -1.53 -2.99
N VAL A 101 -13.43 -1.37 -4.31
CA VAL A 101 -13.21 -0.08 -4.96
C VAL A 101 -14.45 0.78 -4.81
N ILE A 102 -14.36 1.88 -4.06
CA ILE A 102 -15.49 2.78 -3.81
C ILE A 102 -15.47 4.03 -4.71
N LYS A 103 -14.31 4.35 -5.27
CA LYS A 103 -14.17 5.50 -6.18
C LYS A 103 -13.01 5.29 -7.13
N ILE A 104 -13.23 5.62 -8.39
CA ILE A 104 -12.21 5.71 -9.44
C ILE A 104 -12.11 7.19 -9.81
N GLN A 105 -10.94 7.78 -9.64
CA GLN A 105 -10.75 9.24 -9.81
C GLN A 105 -10.41 9.59 -11.26
N ASN A 106 -9.74 8.70 -11.99
CA ASN A 106 -9.33 8.95 -13.36
C ASN A 106 -10.09 8.07 -14.36
N THR A 107 -10.28 8.60 -15.56
CA THR A 107 -10.84 7.84 -16.69
C THR A 107 -9.75 6.99 -17.34
N LEU A 108 -10.19 5.91 -18.02
CA LEU A 108 -9.32 5.12 -18.88
C LEU A 108 -8.64 6.03 -19.92
N TYR A 109 -7.34 5.88 -20.11
CA TYR A 109 -6.46 6.73 -20.93
C TYR A 109 -6.33 8.18 -20.46
N GLY A 110 -6.88 8.53 -19.30
CA GLY A 110 -6.66 9.85 -18.68
C GLY A 110 -5.24 10.02 -18.16
N MET A 111 -4.84 11.27 -17.99
CA MET A 111 -3.53 11.60 -17.44
C MET A 111 -3.55 11.47 -15.91
N ALA A 112 -2.70 10.59 -15.38
CA ALA A 112 -2.45 10.54 -13.94
C ALA A 112 -1.45 11.64 -13.55
N LYS A 113 -1.74 12.35 -12.46
CA LYS A 113 -0.82 13.35 -11.93
C LYS A 113 -0.16 12.85 -10.65
N PRO A 114 1.12 13.15 -10.43
CA PRO A 114 1.78 12.83 -9.18
C PRO A 114 1.04 13.43 -7.97
N GLY A 115 0.87 12.62 -6.93
CA GLY A 115 0.18 13.03 -5.70
C GLY A 115 -1.35 12.97 -5.75
N GLU A 116 -1.97 12.65 -6.89
CA GLU A 116 -3.41 12.44 -6.98
C GLU A 116 -3.76 10.95 -6.77
N ALA A 117 -4.80 10.70 -5.99
CA ALA A 117 -5.31 9.33 -5.80
C ALA A 117 -5.98 8.86 -7.09
N LEU A 118 -5.68 7.63 -7.51
CA LEU A 118 -6.31 6.99 -8.67
C LEU A 118 -7.56 6.20 -8.29
N PHE A 119 -7.48 5.50 -7.16
CA PHE A 119 -8.52 4.63 -6.62
C PHE A 119 -8.67 4.85 -5.12
N TYR A 120 -9.88 4.65 -4.63
CA TYR A 120 -10.17 4.52 -3.20
C TYR A 120 -10.63 3.10 -2.96
N ILE A 121 -9.88 2.37 -2.15
CA ILE A 121 -10.17 0.99 -1.75
C ILE A 121 -10.48 1.00 -0.27
N VAL A 122 -11.55 0.34 0.12
CA VAL A 122 -12.01 0.25 1.50
C VAL A 122 -11.96 -1.19 1.96
N ASP A 123 -11.32 -1.40 3.11
CA ASP A 123 -11.36 -2.67 3.81
C ASP A 123 -12.73 -2.85 4.47
N VAL A 124 -13.40 -3.95 4.16
CA VAL A 124 -14.70 -4.31 4.76
C VAL A 124 -14.57 -5.52 5.69
N GLU A 125 -13.38 -6.13 5.79
CA GLU A 125 -13.15 -7.25 6.70
C GLU A 125 -12.88 -6.76 8.12
N HIS A 126 -12.37 -5.53 8.28
CA HIS A 126 -12.01 -4.93 9.57
C HIS A 126 -12.85 -3.68 9.84
N LEU A 127 -14.16 -3.87 9.98
CA LEU A 127 -15.07 -2.76 10.27
C LEU A 127 -14.95 -2.31 11.71
N LYS A 128 -14.91 -1.00 11.89
CA LYS A 128 -14.99 -0.36 13.21
C LYS A 128 -16.12 0.67 13.21
N VAL A 129 -16.79 0.80 14.34
CA VAL A 129 -17.62 1.95 14.64
C VAL A 129 -16.91 2.82 15.66
N SER A 130 -16.89 4.12 15.42
CA SER A 130 -16.33 5.10 16.33
C SER A 130 -17.41 6.10 16.75
N PHE A 131 -17.44 6.43 18.03
CA PHE A 131 -18.43 7.33 18.62
C PHE A 131 -17.86 7.96 19.88
N ASP A 132 -18.46 9.08 20.28
CA ASP A 132 -18.06 9.80 21.47
C ASP A 132 -19.10 9.62 22.57
N VAL A 133 -18.65 9.43 23.80
CA VAL A 133 -19.46 9.28 24.98
C VAL A 133 -19.05 10.26 26.07
N LEU A 134 -19.94 10.58 26.99
CA LEU A 134 -19.59 11.39 28.17
C LEU A 134 -18.68 10.58 29.11
N GLU A 135 -17.77 11.28 29.81
CA GLU A 135 -16.85 10.66 30.76
C GLU A 135 -17.54 9.75 31.77
N ASN A 136 -18.73 10.16 32.29
CA ASN A 136 -19.48 9.39 33.25
C ASN A 136 -20.15 8.11 32.66
N GLU A 137 -20.20 7.97 31.35
CA GLU A 137 -20.73 6.81 30.63
C GLU A 137 -19.67 5.79 30.27
N VAL A 138 -18.39 6.18 30.29
CA VAL A 138 -17.23 5.33 29.93
C VAL A 138 -17.26 3.94 30.54
N PRO A 139 -17.65 3.74 31.84
CA PRO A 139 -17.69 2.40 32.42
C PRO A 139 -18.58 1.41 31.68
N ARG A 140 -19.56 1.90 30.89
CA ARG A 140 -20.48 1.03 30.11
C ARG A 140 -19.84 0.54 28.80
N TYR A 141 -18.78 1.26 28.32
CA TYR A 141 -18.13 1.05 27.05
C TYR A 141 -16.67 0.58 27.19
N TRP A 142 -16.29 0.17 28.41
CA TRP A 142 -14.92 -0.27 28.68
C TRP A 142 -14.47 -1.38 27.74
N ASP A 143 -13.17 -1.57 27.60
CA ASP A 143 -12.57 -2.56 26.70
C ASP A 143 -13.19 -3.96 26.89
N GLY A 144 -13.63 -4.56 25.78
CA GLY A 144 -14.35 -5.83 25.78
C GLY A 144 -15.87 -5.75 26.03
N ALA A 145 -16.46 -4.56 26.24
CA ALA A 145 -17.92 -4.43 26.37
C ALA A 145 -18.63 -4.88 25.10
N ILE A 146 -19.73 -5.62 25.27
CA ILE A 146 -20.58 -6.09 24.17
C ILE A 146 -21.59 -5.02 23.82
N LEU A 147 -21.52 -4.59 22.56
CA LEU A 147 -22.35 -3.53 22.01
C LEU A 147 -23.22 -4.09 20.88
N THR A 148 -24.32 -3.42 20.63
CA THR A 148 -25.15 -3.65 19.44
C THR A 148 -25.14 -2.42 18.57
N VAL A 149 -24.85 -2.63 17.30
CA VAL A 149 -24.79 -1.58 16.28
C VAL A 149 -25.90 -1.80 15.27
N SER A 150 -26.67 -0.75 14.99
CA SER A 150 -27.60 -0.70 13.85
C SER A 150 -27.29 0.51 13.00
N THR A 151 -27.55 0.43 11.69
CA THR A 151 -27.29 1.55 10.77
C THR A 151 -28.58 2.27 10.41
N VAL A 152 -28.46 3.54 10.01
CA VAL A 152 -29.62 4.31 9.51
C VAL A 152 -30.23 3.65 8.27
N ALA A 153 -29.42 3.00 7.44
CA ALA A 153 -29.88 2.33 6.22
C ALA A 153 -30.67 1.04 6.52
N PHE A 154 -30.32 0.33 7.61
CA PHE A 154 -30.94 -0.94 8.02
C PHE A 154 -31.23 -0.91 9.54
N PRO A 155 -32.22 -0.13 9.98
CA PRO A 155 -32.45 0.11 11.39
C PRO A 155 -32.98 -1.12 12.16
N SER A 156 -33.57 -2.10 11.47
CA SER A 156 -34.04 -3.36 12.05
C SER A 156 -32.94 -4.41 12.21
N GLU A 157 -31.80 -4.22 11.56
CA GLU A 157 -30.68 -5.15 11.65
C GLU A 157 -29.75 -4.76 12.81
N GLN A 158 -29.44 -5.74 13.64
CA GLN A 158 -28.58 -5.58 14.81
C GLN A 158 -27.29 -6.38 14.60
N HIS A 159 -26.16 -5.69 14.67
CA HIS A 159 -24.83 -6.28 14.50
C HIS A 159 -24.10 -6.24 15.83
N PRO A 160 -23.62 -7.38 16.34
CA PRO A 160 -22.81 -7.40 17.55
C PRO A 160 -21.45 -6.75 17.30
N ALA A 161 -21.03 -5.90 18.21
CA ALA A 161 -19.73 -5.27 18.23
C ALA A 161 -19.07 -5.45 19.60
N THR A 162 -17.76 -5.37 19.63
CA THR A 162 -16.98 -5.44 20.86
C THR A 162 -16.13 -4.18 20.97
N SER A 163 -16.24 -3.48 22.11
CA SER A 163 -15.40 -2.34 22.40
C SER A 163 -13.93 -2.75 22.35
N SER A 164 -13.13 -2.05 21.56
CA SER A 164 -11.74 -2.40 21.27
C SER A 164 -10.74 -1.31 21.64
N ALA A 165 -11.21 -0.09 21.86
CA ALA A 165 -10.38 1.01 22.35
C ALA A 165 -11.23 2.08 23.02
N VAL A 166 -10.73 2.62 24.13
CA VAL A 166 -11.31 3.75 24.84
C VAL A 166 -10.20 4.82 24.95
N GLY A 167 -10.47 5.99 24.39
CA GLY A 167 -9.54 7.11 24.37
C GLY A 167 -9.42 7.85 25.69
N ALA A 168 -8.69 8.95 25.68
CA ALA A 168 -8.66 9.90 26.78
C ALA A 168 -9.85 10.85 26.74
N VAL A 169 -10.16 11.48 27.86
CA VAL A 169 -11.15 12.55 27.97
C VAL A 169 -10.64 13.78 27.20
N ASP A 170 -11.44 14.35 26.33
CA ASP A 170 -11.14 15.60 25.63
C ASP A 170 -11.51 16.85 26.47
N ASP A 171 -11.21 18.04 25.93
CA ASP A 171 -11.49 19.33 26.59
C ASP A 171 -13.01 19.59 26.79
N ASN A 172 -13.89 18.81 26.14
CA ASN A 172 -15.35 18.91 26.26
C ASN A 172 -15.93 17.86 27.22
N GLY A 173 -15.11 17.05 27.86
CA GLY A 173 -15.55 15.94 28.72
C GLY A 173 -16.08 14.74 27.96
N MET A 174 -15.71 14.60 26.68
CA MET A 174 -16.05 13.48 25.82
C MET A 174 -14.90 12.50 25.72
N VAL A 175 -15.21 11.23 25.55
CA VAL A 175 -14.27 10.15 25.36
C VAL A 175 -14.57 9.43 24.06
N HIS A 176 -13.58 9.33 23.20
CA HIS A 176 -13.69 8.61 21.93
C HIS A 176 -13.59 7.10 22.16
N VAL A 177 -14.59 6.35 21.67
CA VAL A 177 -14.67 4.90 21.79
C VAL A 177 -14.68 4.27 20.40
N GLU A 178 -13.89 3.22 20.22
CA GLU A 178 -13.93 2.37 19.03
C GLU A 178 -14.44 0.99 19.39
N ALA A 179 -15.30 0.42 18.54
CA ALA A 179 -15.70 -0.98 18.64
C ALA A 179 -15.55 -1.68 17.30
N THR A 180 -15.11 -2.93 17.35
CA THR A 180 -14.91 -3.78 16.19
C THR A 180 -16.18 -4.56 15.88
N LEU A 181 -16.56 -4.56 14.60
CA LEU A 181 -17.70 -5.32 14.08
C LEU A 181 -17.21 -6.47 13.18
N LYS A 182 -18.02 -7.53 13.13
CA LYS A 182 -17.83 -8.57 12.11
C LYS A 182 -18.30 -8.05 10.74
N PRO A 183 -17.62 -8.45 9.65
CA PRO A 183 -18.07 -8.13 8.30
C PRO A 183 -19.51 -8.57 8.05
N HIS A 184 -20.27 -7.70 7.38
CA HIS A 184 -21.63 -8.02 6.96
C HIS A 184 -21.95 -7.31 5.63
N PRO A 185 -22.67 -7.94 4.68
CA PRO A 185 -22.95 -7.35 3.36
C PRO A 185 -23.66 -6.00 3.40
N HIS A 186 -24.43 -5.73 4.46
CA HIS A 186 -25.16 -4.48 4.63
C HIS A 186 -24.40 -3.41 5.44
N LEU A 187 -23.16 -3.70 5.85
CA LEU A 187 -22.31 -2.75 6.53
C LEU A 187 -21.24 -2.22 5.57
N ALA A 188 -21.16 -0.91 5.44
CA ALA A 188 -20.15 -0.24 4.66
C ALA A 188 -19.52 0.92 5.44
N PRO A 189 -18.23 1.18 5.28
CA PRO A 189 -17.57 2.34 5.84
C PRO A 189 -18.26 3.64 5.42
N GLY A 190 -18.35 4.60 6.36
CA GLY A 190 -19.03 5.87 6.15
C GLY A 190 -20.53 5.86 6.44
N MET A 191 -21.12 4.72 6.80
CA MET A 191 -22.50 4.67 7.28
C MET A 191 -22.62 5.30 8.67
N THR A 192 -23.72 6.01 8.89
CA THR A 192 -24.11 6.46 10.23
C THR A 192 -24.73 5.30 10.99
N ALA A 193 -24.26 5.09 12.21
CA ALA A 193 -24.69 3.98 13.07
C ALA A 193 -25.21 4.48 14.42
N PHE A 194 -26.12 3.70 14.99
CA PHE A 194 -26.55 3.81 16.38
C PHE A 194 -25.90 2.68 17.19
N VAL A 195 -25.32 3.04 18.33
CA VAL A 195 -24.64 2.10 19.22
C VAL A 195 -25.40 2.00 20.52
N THR A 196 -25.71 0.79 20.98
CA THR A 196 -26.35 0.51 22.25
C THR A 196 -25.56 -0.54 23.02
N VAL A 197 -25.53 -0.42 24.36
CA VAL A 197 -24.85 -1.41 25.21
C VAL A 197 -25.80 -2.58 25.45
N GLN A 198 -25.35 -3.81 25.18
CA GLN A 198 -26.18 -5.01 25.37
C GLN A 198 -26.19 -5.53 26.82
N SER A 199 -25.11 -5.33 27.57
CA SER A 199 -25.05 -5.68 29.01
C SER A 199 -23.98 -4.85 29.72
N LEU A 200 -24.27 -4.45 30.95
CA LEU A 200 -23.24 -4.02 31.88
C LEU A 200 -22.41 -5.26 32.26
N PRO A 201 -21.09 -5.16 32.35
CA PRO A 201 -20.31 -6.20 33.01
C PRO A 201 -20.85 -6.36 34.44
N PRO A 202 -20.88 -7.60 35.00
CA PRO A 202 -21.32 -7.78 36.34
C PRO A 202 -20.49 -6.89 37.27
N SER A 203 -21.14 -6.04 38.04
CA SER A 203 -20.53 -5.25 39.08
C SER A 203 -19.85 -6.20 40.05
N ASN A 204 -18.52 -6.24 40.00
CA ASN A 204 -17.75 -6.99 40.99
C ASN A 204 -17.84 -6.22 42.31
N PRO A 205 -18.30 -6.86 43.42
CA PRO A 205 -18.47 -6.22 44.72
C PRO A 205 -17.14 -5.80 45.35
#